data_cfafb636080826453490290e139c2d0e
#
_entry.id   cfafb636080826453490290e139c2d0e
#
_cell.length_a   1.000
_cell.length_b   1.000
_cell.length_c   1.000
_cell.angle_alpha   90.00
_cell.angle_beta   90.00
_cell.angle_gamma   90.00
#
_symmetry.space_group_name_H-M   'P 1'
#
loop_
_entity.id
_entity.type
_entity.pdbx_description
1 polymer ?
#
loop_
_entity_poly.entity_id
_entity_poly.type
_entity_poly.pdbx_seq_one_letter_code
_entity_poly.pdbx_strand_id
1 'polypeptide(L)'
;METFWITAMAVLWGAGTGLLIPRAAYRLSVQPEEPWRAACPAGHPFAGAGNGWLGRARCADCASYGPSMPVLAAGTAAVCAVLAAATGARPELVVWLLIAPVGVLLAIVDYTAHRLPDVLTLPLAAAALVLLGIAALLPDAGGSWTSALLGSLILGASAFVLFLISNRFGFGDVKLALVLGAVLGWYGWTLILIGAFVGYLLFALYGIALILRGRVGRTATIPLGPFLLAGALAGVLLGSNAP
;
A
#
# COMPACT_ATOMS: atom_id res chain seq x y z
N MET A 1 21.68 1.82 -20.02
CA MET A 1 22.26 0.84 -19.07
C MET A 1 21.86 1.12 -17.63
N GLU A 2 21.84 2.37 -17.18
CA GLU A 2 21.48 2.75 -15.79
C GLU A 2 20.08 2.29 -15.39
N THR A 3 19.07 2.59 -16.21
CA THR A 3 17.68 2.18 -15.91
C THR A 3 17.51 0.68 -15.73
N PHE A 4 18.27 -0.12 -16.50
CA PHE A 4 18.25 -1.57 -16.38
C PHE A 4 18.74 -2.03 -14.98
N TRP A 5 19.86 -1.49 -14.53
CA TRP A 5 20.42 -1.86 -13.21
C TRP A 5 19.53 -1.38 -12.05
N ILE A 6 18.99 -0.16 -12.16
CA ILE A 6 18.04 0.38 -11.16
C ILE A 6 16.80 -0.52 -11.07
N THR A 7 16.22 -0.90 -12.21
CA THR A 7 15.05 -1.79 -12.24
C THR A 7 15.38 -3.19 -11.71
N ALA A 8 16.55 -3.75 -12.06
CA ALA A 8 16.98 -5.05 -11.54
C ALA A 8 17.13 -5.05 -10.02
N MET A 9 17.75 -4.00 -9.45
CA MET A 9 17.86 -3.83 -8.00
C MET A 9 16.50 -3.64 -7.33
N ALA A 10 15.60 -2.90 -7.95
CA ALA A 10 14.23 -2.73 -7.46
C ALA A 10 13.43 -4.05 -7.46
N VAL A 11 13.60 -4.88 -8.48
CA VAL A 11 13.02 -6.24 -8.54
C VAL A 11 13.53 -7.10 -7.38
N LEU A 12 14.85 -7.11 -7.15
CA LEU A 12 15.45 -7.88 -6.05
C LEU A 12 14.97 -7.37 -4.68
N TRP A 13 14.91 -6.05 -4.50
CA TRP A 13 14.35 -5.43 -3.29
C TRP A 13 12.90 -5.82 -3.06
N GLY A 14 12.04 -5.67 -4.10
CA GLY A 14 10.63 -6.01 -4.02
C GLY A 14 10.39 -7.50 -3.79
N ALA A 15 11.16 -8.38 -4.44
CA ALA A 15 11.09 -9.81 -4.18
C ALA A 15 11.50 -10.14 -2.74
N GLY A 16 12.64 -9.62 -2.29
CA GLY A 16 13.16 -9.84 -0.93
C GLY A 16 12.19 -9.38 0.16
N THR A 17 11.69 -8.15 0.04
CA THR A 17 10.68 -7.61 0.99
C THR A 17 9.36 -8.36 0.90
N GLY A 18 8.91 -8.74 -0.31
CA GLY A 18 7.71 -9.53 -0.54
C GLY A 18 7.75 -10.91 0.12
N LEU A 19 8.94 -11.53 0.25
CA LEU A 19 9.12 -12.79 1.00
C LEU A 19 8.87 -12.63 2.51
N LEU A 20 8.98 -11.41 3.04
CA LEU A 20 8.80 -11.13 4.48
C LEU A 20 7.35 -10.79 4.85
N ILE A 21 6.50 -10.42 3.88
CA ILE A 21 5.12 -9.98 4.08
C ILE A 21 4.17 -11.07 4.62
N PRO A 22 4.24 -12.35 4.19
CA PRO A 22 3.17 -13.31 4.44
C PRO A 22 2.79 -13.48 5.91
N ARG A 23 3.78 -13.53 6.80
CA ARG A 23 3.54 -13.69 8.24
C ARG A 23 2.98 -12.43 8.88
N ALA A 24 3.50 -11.26 8.52
CA ALA A 24 2.97 -9.98 8.99
C ALA A 24 1.52 -9.79 8.54
N ALA A 25 1.20 -10.11 7.29
CA ALA A 25 -0.16 -10.07 6.76
C ALA A 25 -1.10 -10.98 7.56
N TYR A 26 -0.69 -12.24 7.83
CA TYR A 26 -1.49 -13.15 8.63
C TYR A 26 -1.73 -12.65 10.05
N ARG A 27 -0.70 -12.11 10.72
CA ARG A 27 -0.79 -11.61 12.10
C ARG A 27 -1.70 -10.39 12.22
N LEU A 28 -1.63 -9.47 11.28
CA LEU A 28 -2.40 -8.22 11.25
C LEU A 28 -3.84 -8.40 10.76
N SER A 29 -4.14 -9.50 10.04
CA SER A 29 -5.48 -9.77 9.50
C SER A 29 -6.42 -10.32 10.57
N VAL A 30 -6.75 -9.48 11.56
CA VAL A 30 -7.69 -9.74 12.66
C VAL A 30 -8.73 -8.64 12.71
N GLN A 31 -9.87 -8.90 13.35
CA GLN A 31 -10.91 -7.88 13.55
C GLN A 31 -10.39 -6.73 14.45
N PRO A 32 -10.96 -5.52 14.37
CA PRO A 32 -10.46 -4.35 15.08
C PRO A 32 -10.28 -4.53 16.60
N GLU A 33 -11.12 -5.31 17.22
CA GLU A 33 -11.13 -5.54 18.67
C GLU A 33 -10.29 -6.75 19.12
N GLU A 34 -9.79 -7.53 18.13
CA GLU A 34 -8.99 -8.72 18.41
C GLU A 34 -7.49 -8.36 18.51
N PRO A 35 -6.76 -8.98 19.46
CA PRO A 35 -5.30 -8.86 19.49
C PRO A 35 -4.67 -9.51 18.27
N TRP A 36 -3.53 -9.00 17.86
CA TRP A 36 -2.79 -9.59 16.75
C TRP A 36 -2.41 -11.05 17.02
N ARG A 37 -2.50 -11.90 16.01
CA ARG A 37 -2.21 -13.31 16.16
C ARG A 37 -0.78 -13.54 16.67
N ALA A 38 -0.67 -14.25 17.78
CA ALA A 38 0.61 -14.64 18.40
C ALA A 38 1.07 -16.05 18.01
N ALA A 39 0.18 -16.85 17.41
CA ALA A 39 0.42 -18.24 17.04
C ALA A 39 -0.18 -18.61 15.69
N CYS A 40 0.27 -19.71 15.10
CA CYS A 40 -0.32 -20.30 13.90
C CYS A 40 -1.70 -20.93 14.23
N PRO A 41 -2.50 -21.36 13.24
CA PRO A 41 -3.81 -21.95 13.48
C PRO A 41 -3.80 -23.20 14.38
N ALA A 42 -2.66 -23.92 14.47
CA ALA A 42 -2.48 -25.07 15.34
C ALA A 42 -1.96 -24.70 16.76
N GLY A 43 -1.87 -23.40 17.08
CA GLY A 43 -1.45 -22.92 18.42
C GLY A 43 0.06 -22.82 18.66
N HIS A 44 0.90 -23.10 17.66
CA HIS A 44 2.34 -22.96 17.83
C HIS A 44 2.76 -21.48 17.79
N PRO A 45 3.54 -20.98 18.77
CA PRO A 45 3.99 -19.60 18.82
C PRO A 45 4.90 -19.26 17.65
N PHE A 46 4.85 -18.01 17.21
CA PHE A 46 5.75 -17.55 16.15
C PHE A 46 7.16 -17.34 16.70
N ALA A 47 8.13 -17.95 16.04
CA ALA A 47 9.56 -17.77 16.29
C ALA A 47 10.27 -17.22 15.04
N GLY A 48 11.48 -16.65 15.23
CA GLY A 48 12.35 -16.19 14.15
C GLY A 48 12.46 -14.66 14.03
N ALA A 49 12.82 -14.16 12.86
CA ALA A 49 13.17 -12.77 12.63
C ALA A 49 12.05 -11.79 13.04
N GLY A 50 12.46 -10.68 13.69
CA GLY A 50 11.55 -9.66 14.18
C GLY A 50 10.52 -10.19 15.19
N ASN A 51 10.92 -11.03 16.14
CA ASN A 51 10.02 -11.68 17.12
C ASN A 51 8.85 -12.41 16.42
N GLY A 52 9.16 -13.10 15.33
CA GLY A 52 8.18 -13.85 14.55
C GLY A 52 7.23 -12.99 13.71
N TRP A 53 7.56 -11.73 13.42
CA TRP A 53 6.78 -10.88 12.51
C TRP A 53 7.13 -11.10 11.05
N LEU A 54 8.40 -11.41 10.74
CA LEU A 54 8.89 -11.50 9.37
C LEU A 54 9.02 -12.95 8.90
N GLY A 55 8.76 -13.20 7.63
CA GLY A 55 9.00 -14.47 6.96
C GLY A 55 7.75 -15.22 6.52
N ARG A 56 7.92 -16.51 6.28
CA ARG A 56 6.89 -17.40 5.70
C ARG A 56 5.72 -17.61 6.66
N ALA A 57 4.48 -17.56 6.13
CA ALA A 57 3.29 -17.96 6.85
C ALA A 57 3.12 -19.50 6.78
N ARG A 58 4.12 -20.22 7.30
CA ARG A 58 4.17 -21.69 7.35
C ARG A 58 4.76 -22.12 8.69
N CYS A 59 4.16 -23.14 9.28
CA CYS A 59 4.66 -23.82 10.44
C CYS A 59 5.37 -25.13 10.01
N ALA A 60 6.33 -25.62 10.80
CA ALA A 60 7.01 -26.89 10.53
C ALA A 60 6.05 -28.07 10.61
N ASP A 61 5.13 -28.04 11.57
CA ASP A 61 4.23 -29.13 11.93
C ASP A 61 2.81 -28.96 11.40
N CYS A 62 2.52 -27.91 10.64
CA CYS A 62 1.19 -27.64 10.08
C CYS A 62 1.26 -27.05 8.66
N ALA A 63 0.14 -27.05 7.96
CA ALA A 63 0.03 -26.48 6.62
C ALA A 63 0.35 -24.98 6.59
N SER A 64 0.56 -24.44 5.38
CA SER A 64 0.64 -22.98 5.18
C SER A 64 -0.68 -22.31 5.58
N TYR A 65 -0.61 -21.17 6.24
CA TYR A 65 -1.76 -20.50 6.87
C TYR A 65 -1.93 -19.03 6.48
N GLY A 66 -1.23 -18.54 5.57
CA GLY A 66 -1.31 -17.13 5.14
C GLY A 66 -1.28 -17.00 3.63
N PRO A 67 -1.15 -15.78 3.14
CA PRO A 67 -1.05 -15.53 1.71
C PRO A 67 0.19 -16.21 1.11
N SER A 68 0.08 -16.57 -0.16
CA SER A 68 1.14 -17.28 -0.89
C SER A 68 2.41 -16.42 -1.01
N MET A 69 3.51 -16.91 -0.45
CA MET A 69 4.80 -16.21 -0.46
C MET A 69 5.32 -15.90 -1.87
N PRO A 70 5.32 -16.85 -2.85
CA PRO A 70 5.79 -16.54 -4.20
C PRO A 70 4.91 -15.50 -4.90
N VAL A 71 3.61 -15.49 -4.67
CA VAL A 71 2.69 -14.49 -5.21
C VAL A 71 3.02 -13.11 -4.66
N LEU A 72 3.28 -12.99 -3.35
CA LEU A 72 3.65 -11.72 -2.74
C LEU A 72 5.03 -11.24 -3.20
N ALA A 73 6.00 -12.14 -3.28
CA ALA A 73 7.33 -11.81 -3.79
C ALA A 73 7.25 -11.30 -5.24
N ALA A 74 6.53 -12.00 -6.11
CA ALA A 74 6.36 -11.61 -7.50
C ALA A 74 5.55 -10.30 -7.64
N GLY A 75 4.46 -10.15 -6.89
CA GLY A 75 3.62 -8.93 -6.91
C GLY A 75 4.39 -7.70 -6.43
N THR A 76 5.11 -7.82 -5.29
CA THR A 76 5.91 -6.70 -4.76
C THR A 76 7.08 -6.38 -5.68
N ALA A 77 7.74 -7.39 -6.26
CA ALA A 77 8.78 -7.21 -7.26
C ALA A 77 8.26 -6.46 -8.50
N ALA A 78 7.09 -6.84 -9.01
CA ALA A 78 6.47 -6.17 -10.15
C ALA A 78 6.13 -4.70 -9.84
N VAL A 79 5.56 -4.41 -8.66
CA VAL A 79 5.29 -3.03 -8.22
C VAL A 79 6.59 -2.21 -8.15
N CYS A 80 7.64 -2.75 -7.52
CA CYS A 80 8.93 -2.06 -7.43
C CYS A 80 9.58 -1.88 -8.81
N ALA A 81 9.45 -2.85 -9.71
CA ALA A 81 9.98 -2.77 -11.06
C ALA A 81 9.34 -1.65 -11.88
N VAL A 82 8.00 -1.55 -11.86
CA VAL A 82 7.30 -0.50 -12.63
C VAL A 82 7.54 0.89 -12.04
N LEU A 83 7.66 1.02 -10.72
CA LEU A 83 8.05 2.26 -10.06
C LEU A 83 9.46 2.70 -10.47
N ALA A 84 10.43 1.77 -10.46
CA ALA A 84 11.80 2.07 -10.87
C ALA A 84 11.91 2.40 -12.35
N ALA A 85 11.19 1.67 -13.21
CA ALA A 85 11.18 1.93 -14.64
C ALA A 85 10.58 3.30 -15.00
N ALA A 86 9.55 3.73 -14.25
CA ALA A 86 8.89 5.01 -14.46
C ALA A 86 9.66 6.19 -13.85
N THR A 87 10.18 6.03 -12.61
CA THR A 87 10.84 7.12 -11.88
C THR A 87 12.30 7.32 -12.32
N GLY A 88 12.97 6.27 -12.76
CA GLY A 88 14.41 6.33 -13.12
C GLY A 88 15.29 6.60 -11.91
N ALA A 89 16.39 7.37 -12.11
CA ALA A 89 17.40 7.66 -11.08
C ALA A 89 17.05 8.85 -10.17
N ARG A 90 15.79 9.23 -10.09
CA ARG A 90 15.34 10.35 -9.23
C ARG A 90 15.36 9.96 -7.74
N PRO A 91 15.63 10.89 -6.82
CA PRO A 91 15.75 10.59 -5.38
C PRO A 91 14.47 10.04 -4.75
N GLU A 92 13.29 10.45 -5.24
CA GLU A 92 12.02 9.93 -4.76
C GLU A 92 11.80 8.42 -5.05
N LEU A 93 12.58 7.81 -5.95
CA LEU A 93 12.51 6.37 -6.16
C LEU A 93 12.78 5.59 -4.86
N VAL A 94 13.72 6.03 -4.05
CA VAL A 94 14.01 5.39 -2.75
C VAL A 94 12.77 5.42 -1.86
N VAL A 95 12.04 6.54 -1.87
CA VAL A 95 10.79 6.67 -1.11
C VAL A 95 9.76 5.67 -1.60
N TRP A 96 9.56 5.55 -2.92
CA TRP A 96 8.62 4.60 -3.51
C TRP A 96 8.98 3.16 -3.17
N LEU A 97 10.24 2.78 -3.25
CA LEU A 97 10.71 1.44 -2.93
C LEU A 97 10.57 1.07 -1.45
N LEU A 98 10.62 2.04 -0.55
CA LEU A 98 10.38 1.83 0.89
C LEU A 98 8.90 1.72 1.22
N ILE A 99 8.05 2.53 0.57
CA ILE A 99 6.60 2.57 0.82
C ILE A 99 5.88 1.39 0.16
N ALA A 100 6.28 0.96 -1.04
CA ALA A 100 5.57 -0.04 -1.82
C ALA A 100 5.37 -1.38 -1.09
N PRO A 101 6.35 -1.99 -0.42
CA PRO A 101 6.14 -3.23 0.32
C PRO A 101 5.12 -3.09 1.46
N VAL A 102 5.12 -1.94 2.15
CA VAL A 102 4.13 -1.64 3.21
C VAL A 102 2.74 -1.43 2.59
N GLY A 103 2.66 -0.78 1.44
CA GLY A 103 1.42 -0.64 0.67
C GLY A 103 0.83 -1.99 0.26
N VAL A 104 1.67 -2.92 -0.23
CA VAL A 104 1.24 -4.29 -0.55
C VAL A 104 0.75 -5.02 0.71
N LEU A 105 1.46 -4.88 1.84
CA LEU A 105 1.01 -5.44 3.12
C LEU A 105 -0.35 -4.89 3.53
N LEU A 106 -0.54 -3.56 3.48
CA LEU A 106 -1.81 -2.90 3.79
C LEU A 106 -2.96 -3.37 2.88
N ALA A 107 -2.69 -3.51 1.56
CA ALA A 107 -3.67 -4.01 0.61
C ALA A 107 -4.18 -5.42 0.97
N ILE A 108 -3.29 -6.30 1.42
CA ILE A 108 -3.65 -7.67 1.80
C ILE A 108 -4.40 -7.70 3.13
N VAL A 109 -3.95 -6.93 4.11
CA VAL A 109 -4.64 -6.84 5.41
C VAL A 109 -6.04 -6.27 5.24
N ASP A 110 -6.19 -5.21 4.45
CA ASP A 110 -7.50 -4.63 4.16
C ASP A 110 -8.39 -5.60 3.37
N TYR A 111 -7.84 -6.31 2.37
CA TYR A 111 -8.59 -7.29 1.60
C TYR A 111 -9.09 -8.46 2.46
N THR A 112 -8.36 -8.86 3.50
CA THR A 112 -8.69 -10.03 4.32
C THR A 112 -9.49 -9.70 5.57
N ALA A 113 -9.23 -8.54 6.20
CA ALA A 113 -9.82 -8.16 7.49
C ALA A 113 -10.61 -6.85 7.45
N HIS A 114 -10.70 -6.17 6.27
CA HIS A 114 -11.34 -4.86 6.12
C HIS A 114 -10.81 -3.84 7.15
N ARG A 115 -9.49 -3.86 7.35
CA ARG A 115 -8.81 -3.08 8.39
C ARG A 115 -7.47 -2.53 7.89
N LEU A 116 -7.20 -1.29 8.21
CA LEU A 116 -5.92 -0.62 7.99
C LEU A 116 -5.29 -0.30 9.34
N PRO A 117 -4.30 -1.09 9.82
CA PRO A 117 -3.71 -0.94 11.16
C PRO A 117 -3.00 0.40 11.34
N ASP A 118 -3.29 1.09 12.44
CA ASP A 118 -2.70 2.40 12.78
C ASP A 118 -1.18 2.36 12.92
N VAL A 119 -0.69 1.24 13.45
CA VAL A 119 0.74 0.97 13.61
C VAL A 119 1.51 0.97 12.28
N LEU A 120 0.84 0.80 11.16
CA LEU A 120 1.44 0.88 9.83
C LEU A 120 1.06 2.19 9.12
N THR A 121 -0.21 2.57 9.10
CA THR A 121 -0.69 3.70 8.29
C THR A 121 -0.17 5.05 8.76
N LEU A 122 -0.17 5.32 10.07
CA LEU A 122 0.29 6.61 10.60
C LEU A 122 1.81 6.79 10.47
N PRO A 123 2.66 5.81 10.87
CA PRO A 123 4.10 5.92 10.61
C PRO A 123 4.44 5.99 9.12
N LEU A 124 3.67 5.31 8.25
CA LEU A 124 3.88 5.37 6.82
C LEU A 124 3.61 6.77 6.25
N ALA A 125 2.55 7.46 6.72
CA ALA A 125 2.24 8.83 6.33
C ALA A 125 3.36 9.79 6.77
N ALA A 126 3.81 9.69 8.02
CA ALA A 126 4.91 10.49 8.53
C ALA A 126 6.22 10.20 7.77
N ALA A 127 6.55 8.92 7.55
CA ALA A 127 7.73 8.51 6.79
C ALA A 127 7.70 9.04 5.34
N ALA A 128 6.54 8.94 4.68
CA ALA A 128 6.38 9.48 3.33
C ALA A 128 6.72 10.97 3.27
N LEU A 129 6.14 11.78 4.16
CA LEU A 129 6.40 13.23 4.20
C LEU A 129 7.85 13.57 4.56
N VAL A 130 8.45 12.87 5.53
CA VAL A 130 9.84 13.09 5.93
C VAL A 130 10.79 12.71 4.79
N LEU A 131 10.62 11.53 4.20
CA LEU A 131 11.48 11.06 3.12
C LEU A 131 11.33 11.90 1.84
N LEU A 132 10.12 12.33 1.50
CA LEU A 132 9.91 13.27 0.38
C LEU A 132 10.51 14.64 0.68
N GLY A 133 10.49 15.09 1.95
CA GLY A 133 11.19 16.31 2.37
C GLY A 133 12.70 16.19 2.17
N ILE A 134 13.29 15.05 2.48
CA ILE A 134 14.71 14.77 2.21
C ILE A 134 14.97 14.70 0.71
N ALA A 135 14.11 14.00 -0.05
CA ALA A 135 14.23 13.91 -1.51
C ALA A 135 14.18 15.28 -2.18
N ALA A 136 13.34 16.20 -1.69
CA ALA A 136 13.23 17.57 -2.21
C ALA A 136 14.51 18.43 -2.04
N LEU A 137 15.41 18.03 -1.14
CA LEU A 137 16.70 18.71 -0.93
C LEU A 137 17.80 18.18 -1.86
N LEU A 138 17.53 17.10 -2.57
CA LEU A 138 18.49 16.49 -3.49
C LEU A 138 18.29 17.01 -4.92
N PRO A 139 19.36 17.03 -5.74
CA PRO A 139 19.25 17.38 -7.15
C PRO A 139 18.33 16.36 -7.88
N ASP A 140 17.75 16.81 -8.98
CA ASP A 140 16.90 16.01 -9.87
C ASP A 140 15.60 15.48 -9.24
N ALA A 141 15.18 16.05 -8.11
CA ALA A 141 13.88 15.75 -7.50
C ALA A 141 12.73 16.10 -8.46
N GLY A 142 11.88 15.11 -8.77
CA GLY A 142 10.82 15.25 -9.78
C GLY A 142 9.51 15.84 -9.27
N GLY A 143 9.46 16.37 -8.04
CA GLY A 143 8.22 16.89 -7.46
C GLY A 143 8.42 17.98 -6.42
N SER A 144 7.35 18.28 -5.67
CA SER A 144 7.31 19.36 -4.68
C SER A 144 6.85 18.86 -3.32
N TRP A 145 7.67 19.09 -2.28
CA TRP A 145 7.33 18.73 -0.91
C TRP A 145 6.13 19.51 -0.38
N THR A 146 6.01 20.79 -0.71
CA THR A 146 4.85 21.59 -0.29
C THR A 146 3.56 21.08 -0.88
N SER A 147 3.59 20.66 -2.15
CA SER A 147 2.44 20.02 -2.80
C SER A 147 2.12 18.63 -2.19
N ALA A 148 3.13 17.86 -1.82
CA ALA A 148 2.96 16.60 -1.12
C ALA A 148 2.31 16.80 0.27
N LEU A 149 2.77 17.78 1.05
CA LEU A 149 2.21 18.10 2.36
C LEU A 149 0.75 18.57 2.25
N LEU A 150 0.48 19.53 1.37
CA LEU A 150 -0.88 20.03 1.16
C LEU A 150 -1.80 18.95 0.59
N GLY A 151 -1.31 18.11 -0.32
CA GLY A 151 -2.03 16.96 -0.87
C GLY A 151 -2.40 15.95 0.21
N SER A 152 -1.47 15.63 1.12
CA SER A 152 -1.73 14.80 2.29
C SER A 152 -2.85 15.36 3.15
N LEU A 153 -2.76 16.63 3.53
CA LEU A 153 -3.74 17.27 4.39
C LEU A 153 -5.13 17.38 3.74
N ILE A 154 -5.19 17.78 2.47
CA ILE A 154 -6.45 17.98 1.76
C ILE A 154 -7.13 16.66 1.43
N LEU A 155 -6.39 15.66 0.95
CA LEU A 155 -6.98 14.34 0.69
C LEU A 155 -7.41 13.66 2.00
N GLY A 156 -6.61 13.76 3.05
CA GLY A 156 -6.95 13.28 4.39
C GLY A 156 -8.18 13.99 4.97
N ALA A 157 -8.26 15.31 4.86
CA ALA A 157 -9.42 16.09 5.32
C ALA A 157 -10.69 15.75 4.52
N SER A 158 -10.60 15.61 3.20
CA SER A 158 -11.74 15.20 2.37
C SER A 158 -12.23 13.79 2.70
N ALA A 159 -11.31 12.85 2.90
CA ALA A 159 -11.66 11.50 3.37
C ALA A 159 -12.27 11.52 4.78
N PHE A 160 -11.79 12.39 5.67
CA PHE A 160 -12.38 12.56 7.00
C PHE A 160 -13.81 13.12 6.93
N VAL A 161 -14.07 14.09 6.06
CA VAL A 161 -15.43 14.60 5.81
C VAL A 161 -16.34 13.48 5.29
N LEU A 162 -15.85 12.64 4.35
CA LEU A 162 -16.60 11.48 3.86
C LEU A 162 -16.88 10.48 5.00
N PHE A 163 -15.93 10.24 5.89
CA PHE A 163 -16.13 9.40 7.08
C PHE A 163 -17.22 9.95 8.00
N LEU A 164 -17.29 11.27 8.20
CA LEU A 164 -18.34 11.88 9.04
C LEU A 164 -19.75 11.81 8.41
N ILE A 165 -19.83 11.84 7.09
CA ILE A 165 -21.12 11.83 6.35
C ILE A 165 -21.61 10.40 6.09
N SER A 166 -20.69 9.45 5.92
CA SER A 166 -21.01 8.09 5.47
C SER A 166 -20.59 7.03 6.51
N ASN A 167 -21.56 6.34 7.08
CA ASN A 167 -21.32 5.20 7.99
C ASN A 167 -20.64 3.99 7.32
N ARG A 168 -20.41 4.06 6.01
CA ARG A 168 -19.76 2.99 5.22
C ARG A 168 -18.28 3.26 4.94
N PHE A 169 -17.80 4.47 5.22
CA PHE A 169 -16.42 4.87 5.01
C PHE A 169 -15.61 4.58 6.28
N GLY A 170 -14.55 3.79 6.17
CA GLY A 170 -13.72 3.40 7.30
C GLY A 170 -12.76 4.52 7.73
N PHE A 171 -12.51 4.68 9.05
CA PHE A 171 -11.48 5.61 9.52
C PHE A 171 -10.07 5.21 9.06
N GLY A 172 -9.87 3.93 8.72
CA GLY A 172 -8.64 3.44 8.09
C GLY A 172 -8.34 4.10 6.74
N ASP A 173 -9.40 4.33 5.93
CA ASP A 173 -9.27 4.99 4.62
C ASP A 173 -8.85 6.46 4.75
N VAL A 174 -9.26 7.14 5.83
CA VAL A 174 -8.81 8.51 6.14
C VAL A 174 -7.28 8.54 6.34
N LYS A 175 -6.75 7.59 7.10
CA LYS A 175 -5.30 7.49 7.34
C LYS A 175 -4.53 7.11 6.09
N LEU A 176 -5.09 6.20 5.29
CA LEU A 176 -4.53 5.85 4.00
C LEU A 176 -4.53 7.06 3.05
N ALA A 177 -5.58 7.87 3.06
CA ALA A 177 -5.68 9.09 2.26
C ALA A 177 -4.56 10.10 2.57
N LEU A 178 -4.08 10.18 3.84
CA LEU A 178 -2.91 10.99 4.17
C LEU A 178 -1.65 10.52 3.42
N VAL A 179 -1.42 9.20 3.38
CA VAL A 179 -0.29 8.62 2.65
C VAL A 179 -0.41 8.89 1.15
N LEU A 180 -1.58 8.59 0.58
CA LEU A 180 -1.82 8.71 -0.86
C LEU A 180 -1.79 10.18 -1.32
N GLY A 181 -2.29 11.08 -0.47
CA GLY A 181 -2.21 12.53 -0.71
C GLY A 181 -0.77 13.04 -0.75
N ALA A 182 0.11 12.53 0.13
CA ALA A 182 1.52 12.86 0.10
C ALA A 182 2.21 12.33 -1.17
N VAL A 183 1.97 11.06 -1.50
CA VAL A 183 2.57 10.37 -2.65
C VAL A 183 2.15 11.00 -3.97
N LEU A 184 0.85 11.18 -4.19
CA LEU A 184 0.30 11.76 -5.42
C LEU A 184 0.56 13.27 -5.50
N GLY A 185 0.43 13.95 -4.36
CA GLY A 185 0.69 15.39 -4.23
C GLY A 185 2.12 15.78 -4.56
N TRP A 186 3.10 14.86 -4.42
CA TRP A 186 4.48 15.07 -4.86
C TRP A 186 4.56 15.51 -6.33
N TYR A 187 3.75 14.90 -7.18
CA TYR A 187 3.67 15.21 -8.62
C TYR A 187 2.58 16.25 -8.97
N GLY A 188 1.80 16.70 -8.01
CA GLY A 188 0.82 17.78 -8.16
C GLY A 188 -0.65 17.38 -8.08
N TRP A 189 -1.51 18.40 -8.11
CA TRP A 189 -2.95 18.27 -7.83
C TRP A 189 -3.70 17.40 -8.83
N THR A 190 -3.34 17.48 -10.11
CA THR A 190 -3.95 16.67 -11.17
C THR A 190 -3.76 15.19 -10.89
N LEU A 191 -2.61 14.78 -10.35
CA LEU A 191 -2.32 13.38 -10.06
C LEU A 191 -3.05 12.87 -8.82
N ILE A 192 -3.35 13.74 -7.86
CA ILE A 192 -4.24 13.40 -6.73
C ILE A 192 -5.62 13.04 -7.27
N LEU A 193 -6.17 13.89 -8.16
CA LEU A 193 -7.50 13.65 -8.74
C LEU A 193 -7.54 12.39 -9.61
N ILE A 194 -6.56 12.21 -10.47
CA ILE A 194 -6.46 11.03 -11.35
C ILE A 194 -6.29 9.76 -10.52
N GLY A 195 -5.37 9.72 -9.56
CA GLY A 195 -5.13 8.56 -8.72
C GLY A 195 -6.34 8.18 -7.88
N ALA A 196 -7.00 9.17 -7.26
CA ALA A 196 -8.24 8.95 -6.52
C ALA A 196 -9.36 8.43 -7.46
N PHE A 197 -9.56 9.08 -8.62
CA PHE A 197 -10.56 8.66 -9.60
C PHE A 197 -10.33 7.22 -10.08
N VAL A 198 -9.09 6.87 -10.44
CA VAL A 198 -8.73 5.50 -10.87
C VAL A 198 -9.02 4.50 -9.74
N GLY A 199 -8.66 4.83 -8.50
CA GLY A 199 -8.94 3.98 -7.34
C GLY A 199 -10.43 3.73 -7.15
N TYR A 200 -11.24 4.77 -7.14
CA TYR A 200 -12.71 4.64 -7.02
C TYR A 200 -13.34 3.94 -8.23
N LEU A 201 -12.85 4.19 -9.42
CA LEU A 201 -13.31 3.52 -10.65
C LEU A 201 -13.06 2.01 -10.58
N LEU A 202 -11.84 1.60 -10.21
CA LEU A 202 -11.49 0.19 -10.05
C LEU A 202 -12.35 -0.49 -8.97
N PHE A 203 -12.58 0.19 -7.84
CA PHE A 203 -13.47 -0.27 -6.78
C PHE A 203 -14.89 -0.46 -7.29
N ALA A 204 -15.45 0.52 -8.01
CA ALA A 204 -16.79 0.47 -8.56
C ALA A 204 -16.94 -0.67 -9.59
N LEU A 205 -16.00 -0.79 -10.52
CA LEU A 205 -15.99 -1.87 -11.53
C LEU A 205 -15.92 -3.25 -10.89
N TYR A 206 -15.07 -3.41 -9.87
CA TYR A 206 -14.95 -4.67 -9.14
C TYR A 206 -16.25 -5.01 -8.39
N GLY A 207 -16.85 -4.04 -7.69
CA GLY A 207 -18.13 -4.21 -7.00
C GLY A 207 -19.27 -4.59 -7.94
N ILE A 208 -19.38 -3.89 -9.08
CA ILE A 208 -20.37 -4.22 -10.12
C ILE A 208 -20.14 -5.64 -10.65
N ALA A 209 -18.90 -6.01 -10.95
CA ALA A 209 -18.57 -7.34 -11.45
C ALA A 209 -18.94 -8.47 -10.46
N LEU A 210 -18.76 -8.23 -9.15
CA LEU A 210 -19.17 -9.19 -8.12
C LEU A 210 -20.71 -9.33 -8.02
N ILE A 211 -21.43 -8.22 -8.11
CA ILE A 211 -22.91 -8.21 -8.09
C ILE A 211 -23.47 -8.94 -9.32
N LEU A 212 -22.95 -8.63 -10.50
CA LEU A 212 -23.38 -9.27 -11.76
C LEU A 212 -23.11 -10.77 -11.78
N ARG A 213 -22.05 -11.22 -11.10
CA ARG A 213 -21.73 -12.65 -10.96
C ARG A 213 -22.50 -13.33 -9.82
N GLY A 214 -23.39 -12.61 -9.13
CA GLY A 214 -24.15 -13.15 -7.99
C GLY A 214 -23.31 -13.57 -6.78
N ARG A 215 -22.05 -13.11 -6.70
CA ARG A 215 -21.14 -13.49 -5.61
C ARG A 215 -21.34 -12.70 -4.33
N VAL A 216 -21.90 -11.49 -4.44
CA VAL A 216 -22.18 -10.60 -3.30
C VAL A 216 -23.52 -9.91 -3.49
N GLY A 217 -24.21 -9.65 -2.37
CA GLY A 217 -25.40 -8.81 -2.35
C GLY A 217 -25.04 -7.32 -2.45
N ARG A 218 -26.05 -6.47 -2.74
CA ARG A 218 -25.87 -5.01 -2.83
C ARG A 218 -25.45 -4.33 -1.52
N THR A 219 -25.51 -5.05 -0.40
CA THR A 219 -25.14 -4.56 0.94
C THR A 219 -23.79 -5.08 1.41
N ALA A 220 -23.09 -5.91 0.60
CA ALA A 220 -21.81 -6.46 0.97
C ALA A 220 -20.74 -5.36 1.10
N THR A 221 -19.92 -5.47 2.12
CA THR A 221 -18.74 -4.63 2.30
C THR A 221 -17.60 -5.16 1.44
N ILE A 222 -16.99 -4.25 0.67
CA ILE A 222 -15.82 -4.55 -0.17
C ILE A 222 -14.69 -3.64 0.35
N PRO A 223 -13.46 -4.16 0.55
CA PRO A 223 -12.33 -3.35 0.99
C PRO A 223 -11.97 -2.30 -0.09
N LEU A 224 -11.82 -1.05 0.31
CA LEU A 224 -11.50 0.06 -0.60
C LEU A 224 -9.99 0.26 -0.76
N GLY A 225 -9.20 -0.02 0.28
CA GLY A 225 -7.76 0.24 0.34
C GLY A 225 -6.94 -0.30 -0.84
N PRO A 226 -7.11 -1.57 -1.26
CA PRO A 226 -6.36 -2.12 -2.40
C PRO A 226 -6.56 -1.34 -3.70
N PHE A 227 -7.76 -0.83 -3.93
CA PHE A 227 -8.09 -0.07 -5.14
C PHE A 227 -7.52 1.36 -5.07
N LEU A 228 -7.55 1.99 -3.90
CA LEU A 228 -6.92 3.30 -3.71
C LEU A 228 -5.39 3.20 -3.88
N LEU A 229 -4.76 2.15 -3.37
CA LEU A 229 -3.33 1.89 -3.57
C LEU A 229 -2.99 1.64 -5.04
N ALA A 230 -3.85 0.90 -5.77
CA ALA A 230 -3.68 0.70 -7.21
C ALA A 230 -3.84 2.01 -7.98
N GLY A 231 -4.81 2.85 -7.60
CA GLY A 231 -5.00 4.18 -8.16
C GLY A 231 -3.80 5.10 -7.91
N ALA A 232 -3.24 5.03 -6.70
CA ALA A 232 -2.03 5.78 -6.36
C ALA A 232 -0.80 5.32 -7.17
N LEU A 233 -0.64 4.01 -7.34
CA LEU A 233 0.40 3.46 -8.21
C LEU A 233 0.26 4.01 -9.63
N ALA A 234 -0.94 3.96 -10.21
CA ALA A 234 -1.21 4.53 -11.53
C ALA A 234 -0.87 6.03 -11.60
N GLY A 235 -1.25 6.80 -10.58
CA GLY A 235 -0.92 8.22 -10.48
C GLY A 235 0.58 8.49 -10.42
N VAL A 236 1.34 7.72 -9.64
CA VAL A 236 2.82 7.83 -9.58
C VAL A 236 3.44 7.50 -10.93
N LEU A 237 2.98 6.44 -11.60
CA LEU A 237 3.50 6.06 -12.93
C LEU A 237 3.24 7.14 -13.99
N LEU A 238 2.10 7.82 -13.91
CA LEU A 238 1.79 8.94 -14.79
C LEU A 238 2.63 10.19 -14.45
N GLY A 239 2.77 10.50 -13.15
CA GLY A 239 3.49 11.68 -12.68
C GLY A 239 4.99 11.60 -12.92
N SER A 240 5.60 10.44 -12.73
CA SER A 240 7.03 10.26 -12.99
C SER A 240 7.41 10.30 -14.47
N ASN A 241 6.45 10.12 -15.38
CA ASN A 241 6.67 10.25 -16.83
C ASN A 241 6.23 11.63 -17.38
N ALA A 242 5.67 12.51 -16.56
CA ALA A 242 5.34 13.86 -16.98
C ALA A 242 6.63 14.69 -17.21
N PRO A 243 6.70 15.53 -18.27
CA PRO A 243 7.86 16.37 -18.57
C PRO A 243 8.10 17.44 -17.51
#